data_7fa071d418dbf55a9c6c28f436a2994f
#
_entry.id   7fa071d418dbf55a9c6c28f436a2994f
#
_cell.length_a   1.000
_cell.length_b   1.000
_cell.length_c   1.000
_cell.angle_alpha   90.00
_cell.angle_beta   90.00
_cell.angle_gamma   90.00
#
_symmetry.space_group_name_H-M   'P 1'
#
loop_
_entity.id
_entity.type
_entity.pdbx_description
1 polymer ?
#
loop_
_entity_poly.entity_id
_entity_poly.type
_entity_poly.pdbx_seq_one_letter_code
_entity_poly.pdbx_strand_id
1 'polypeptide(L)'
;MSISSVVDWIKQSSSTVLLTGAGMSTESGVPDFRSSSGVWKNYDPRAVASVESLQTNYDVFRDFYQMRIKHLQECFPHKGHFLLAEWEKRGLISFIATQNVDQFHQAAGSTEVAELHGNILTARCQNCQKPHTKEQFLNNSVCMYCSGKLRPNVVLFGESLPQEAWNRALNEIQNADVVIVIGTSLEVYPVNQLPMMAKGKLVYINLDVENITHGFDAVLEGTVGNILGEMDERLKGFMK
;
A
#
# COMPACT_ATOMS: atom_id res chain seq x y z
N MET A 1 0.20 -19.77 14.56
CA MET A 1 -1.08 -20.47 14.17
C MET A 1 -1.01 -20.84 12.70
N SER A 2 -1.95 -21.68 12.21
CA SER A 2 -1.93 -22.19 10.83
C SER A 2 -2.79 -21.34 9.89
N ILE A 3 -2.56 -21.48 8.58
CA ILE A 3 -3.42 -20.88 7.53
C ILE A 3 -4.89 -21.29 7.73
N SER A 4 -5.15 -22.53 8.16
CA SER A 4 -6.53 -22.99 8.43
C SER A 4 -7.23 -22.13 9.47
N SER A 5 -6.56 -21.78 10.58
CA SER A 5 -7.14 -20.93 11.61
C SER A 5 -7.52 -19.54 11.08
N VAL A 6 -6.67 -18.95 10.24
CA VAL A 6 -6.95 -17.64 9.63
C VAL A 6 -8.14 -17.72 8.66
N VAL A 7 -8.21 -18.77 7.85
CA VAL A 7 -9.34 -19.03 6.95
C VAL A 7 -10.66 -19.18 7.72
N ASP A 8 -10.64 -19.91 8.86
CA ASP A 8 -11.82 -20.06 9.69
C ASP A 8 -12.27 -18.71 10.30
N TRP A 9 -11.35 -17.87 10.72
CA TRP A 9 -11.67 -16.52 11.18
C TRP A 9 -12.31 -15.68 10.07
N ILE A 10 -11.77 -15.70 8.85
CA ILE A 10 -12.36 -14.99 7.70
C ILE A 10 -13.79 -15.49 7.44
N LYS A 11 -14.03 -16.80 7.47
CA LYS A 11 -15.35 -17.38 7.24
C LYS A 11 -16.38 -16.95 8.31
N GLN A 12 -15.95 -16.81 9.56
CA GLN A 12 -16.79 -16.48 10.70
C GLN A 12 -16.97 -14.97 10.90
N SER A 13 -16.05 -14.15 10.37
CA SER A 13 -16.08 -12.70 10.55
C SER A 13 -17.21 -12.03 9.77
N SER A 14 -17.74 -10.95 10.29
CA SER A 14 -18.64 -10.04 9.55
C SER A 14 -17.85 -9.00 8.77
N SER A 15 -16.65 -8.64 9.23
CA SER A 15 -15.76 -7.69 8.59
C SER A 15 -14.30 -8.15 8.66
N THR A 16 -13.68 -8.29 7.50
CA THR A 16 -12.24 -8.54 7.37
C THR A 16 -11.60 -7.36 6.61
N VAL A 17 -10.63 -6.71 7.22
CA VAL A 17 -9.94 -5.54 6.68
C VAL A 17 -8.47 -5.86 6.43
N LEU A 18 -7.93 -5.34 5.33
CA LEU A 18 -6.52 -5.51 4.99
C LEU A 18 -5.74 -4.20 5.20
N LEU A 19 -4.51 -4.32 5.72
CA LEU A 19 -3.50 -3.27 5.68
C LEU A 19 -2.32 -3.76 4.86
N THR A 20 -2.06 -3.15 3.70
CA THR A 20 -1.01 -3.62 2.79
C THR A 20 0.15 -2.63 2.66
N GLY A 21 1.35 -3.16 2.45
CA GLY A 21 2.57 -2.39 2.18
C GLY A 21 3.34 -2.89 0.96
N ALA A 22 4.55 -2.40 0.76
CA ALA A 22 5.34 -2.61 -0.46
C ALA A 22 5.59 -4.08 -0.80
N GLY A 23 5.70 -4.96 0.20
CA GLY A 23 5.82 -6.40 0.00
C GLY A 23 4.63 -7.03 -0.71
N MET A 24 3.45 -6.39 -0.69
CA MET A 24 2.29 -6.81 -1.50
C MET A 24 2.57 -6.73 -3.00
N SER A 25 3.45 -5.84 -3.46
CA SER A 25 3.71 -5.60 -4.89
C SER A 25 5.07 -6.10 -5.37
N THR A 26 5.89 -6.74 -4.53
CA THR A 26 7.22 -7.24 -4.92
C THR A 26 7.15 -8.33 -5.99
N GLU A 27 6.18 -9.24 -5.91
CA GLU A 27 5.94 -10.27 -6.94
C GLU A 27 5.41 -9.68 -8.26
N SER A 28 5.01 -8.41 -8.27
CA SER A 28 4.68 -7.63 -9.48
C SER A 28 5.92 -6.99 -10.13
N GLY A 29 7.10 -7.11 -9.53
CA GLY A 29 8.32 -6.45 -9.98
C GLY A 29 8.53 -5.04 -9.40
N VAL A 30 7.64 -4.54 -8.54
CA VAL A 30 7.84 -3.27 -7.86
C VAL A 30 8.76 -3.48 -6.66
N PRO A 31 9.94 -2.82 -6.60
CA PRO A 31 10.84 -2.99 -5.47
C PRO A 31 10.21 -2.42 -4.19
N ASP A 32 10.39 -3.14 -3.10
CA ASP A 32 10.10 -2.58 -1.78
C ASP A 32 11.12 -1.50 -1.39
N PHE A 33 10.99 -0.97 -0.20
CA PHE A 33 11.83 0.15 0.23
C PHE A 33 13.04 -0.28 1.07
N ARG A 34 12.97 -1.37 1.85
CA ARG A 34 13.88 -1.66 2.94
C ARG A 34 14.60 -3.00 2.87
N SER A 35 14.16 -3.94 2.04
CA SER A 35 14.86 -5.21 1.87
C SER A 35 16.30 -5.02 1.37
N SER A 36 17.05 -6.08 1.33
CA SER A 36 18.42 -6.05 0.80
C SER A 36 18.53 -5.55 -0.66
N SER A 37 17.42 -5.59 -1.41
CA SER A 37 17.27 -5.07 -2.77
C SER A 37 16.35 -3.83 -2.84
N GLY A 38 15.92 -3.30 -1.69
CA GLY A 38 14.96 -2.21 -1.60
C GLY A 38 15.51 -0.86 -2.07
N VAL A 39 14.59 0.05 -2.36
CA VAL A 39 14.89 1.38 -2.93
C VAL A 39 15.86 2.19 -2.06
N TRP A 40 15.68 2.14 -0.72
CA TRP A 40 16.49 2.92 0.21
C TRP A 40 17.94 2.47 0.34
N LYS A 41 18.31 1.32 -0.22
CA LYS A 41 19.72 0.90 -0.32
C LYS A 41 20.54 1.84 -1.20
N ASN A 42 19.92 2.40 -2.24
CA ASN A 42 20.57 3.24 -3.23
C ASN A 42 20.23 4.74 -3.11
N TYR A 43 19.22 5.07 -2.31
CA TYR A 43 18.72 6.44 -2.16
C TYR A 43 18.47 6.76 -0.69
N ASP A 44 18.92 7.93 -0.25
CA ASP A 44 18.48 8.50 1.03
C ASP A 44 17.02 8.97 0.88
N PRO A 45 16.07 8.43 1.66
CA PRO A 45 14.67 8.84 1.61
C PRO A 45 14.45 10.34 1.77
N ARG A 46 15.25 11.00 2.62
CA ARG A 46 15.16 12.44 2.86
C ARG A 46 15.60 13.25 1.63
N ALA A 47 16.63 12.76 0.93
CA ALA A 47 17.15 13.44 -0.24
C ALA A 47 16.24 13.36 -1.48
N VAL A 48 15.36 12.37 -1.57
CA VAL A 48 14.56 12.11 -2.80
C VAL A 48 13.03 12.11 -2.58
N ALA A 49 12.54 11.94 -1.37
CA ALA A 49 11.12 11.74 -1.10
C ALA A 49 10.57 12.59 0.07
N SER A 50 11.19 13.75 0.32
CA SER A 50 10.76 14.67 1.39
C SER A 50 10.26 16.00 0.84
N VAL A 51 9.55 16.76 1.70
CA VAL A 51 9.19 18.16 1.42
C VAL A 51 10.42 19.00 1.19
N GLU A 52 11.49 18.75 1.94
CA GLU A 52 12.75 19.46 1.80
C GLU A 52 13.38 19.23 0.42
N SER A 53 13.46 17.98 -0.04
CA SER A 53 14.01 17.66 -1.37
C SER A 53 13.21 18.30 -2.51
N LEU A 54 11.88 18.30 -2.40
CA LEU A 54 11.00 18.96 -3.36
C LEU A 54 11.28 20.48 -3.47
N GLN A 55 11.62 21.13 -2.35
CA GLN A 55 11.85 22.58 -2.29
C GLN A 55 13.28 22.94 -2.72
N THR A 56 14.27 22.23 -2.20
CA THR A 56 15.69 22.60 -2.30
C THR A 56 16.42 21.91 -3.46
N ASN A 57 15.97 20.70 -3.86
CA ASN A 57 16.63 19.93 -4.92
C ASN A 57 15.61 19.24 -5.83
N TYR A 58 14.78 20.06 -6.46
CA TYR A 58 13.67 19.58 -7.29
C TYR A 58 14.10 18.67 -8.44
N ASP A 59 15.25 18.87 -9.05
CA ASP A 59 15.68 18.03 -10.16
C ASP A 59 15.95 16.59 -9.70
N VAL A 60 16.63 16.40 -8.58
CA VAL A 60 16.84 15.07 -7.98
C VAL A 60 15.52 14.42 -7.57
N PHE A 61 14.62 15.19 -6.92
CA PHE A 61 13.27 14.75 -6.58
C PHE A 61 12.50 14.30 -7.83
N ARG A 62 12.47 15.14 -8.86
CA ARG A 62 11.77 14.86 -10.13
C ARG A 62 12.30 13.60 -10.79
N ASP A 63 13.61 13.50 -10.95
CA ASP A 63 14.26 12.39 -11.66
C ASP A 63 14.02 11.06 -10.92
N PHE A 64 14.04 11.07 -9.59
CA PHE A 64 13.68 9.91 -8.78
C PHE A 64 12.24 9.44 -9.04
N TYR A 65 11.26 10.35 -9.01
CA TYR A 65 9.88 9.97 -9.25
C TYR A 65 9.58 9.62 -10.71
N GLN A 66 10.25 10.27 -11.66
CA GLN A 66 10.13 9.89 -13.07
C GLN A 66 10.67 8.48 -13.32
N MET A 67 11.81 8.12 -12.75
CA MET A 67 12.36 6.77 -12.81
C MET A 67 11.36 5.74 -12.25
N ARG A 68 10.78 6.01 -11.07
CA ARG A 68 9.80 5.13 -10.44
C ARG A 68 8.53 4.98 -11.27
N ILE A 69 7.98 6.07 -11.82
CA ILE A 69 6.80 6.02 -12.69
C ILE A 69 7.08 5.20 -13.96
N LYS A 70 8.23 5.39 -14.60
CA LYS A 70 8.62 4.64 -15.79
C LYS A 70 8.75 3.14 -15.49
N HIS A 71 9.40 2.79 -14.38
CA HIS A 71 9.49 1.39 -13.96
C HIS A 71 8.11 0.77 -13.68
N LEU A 72 7.23 1.50 -13.00
CA LEU A 72 5.88 1.01 -12.69
C LEU A 72 5.04 0.75 -13.95
N GLN A 73 5.29 1.44 -15.06
CA GLN A 73 4.59 1.20 -16.33
C GLN A 73 4.88 -0.19 -16.93
N GLU A 74 5.96 -0.84 -16.51
CA GLU A 74 6.34 -2.18 -16.93
C GLU A 74 5.84 -3.27 -15.95
N CYS A 75 5.24 -2.87 -14.84
CA CYS A 75 4.75 -3.75 -13.78
C CYS A 75 3.24 -3.89 -13.84
N PHE A 76 2.72 -5.06 -13.42
CA PHE A 76 1.29 -5.37 -13.42
C PHE A 76 0.89 -6.05 -12.10
N PRO A 77 -0.38 -5.95 -11.69
CA PRO A 77 -0.88 -6.69 -10.53
C PRO A 77 -0.56 -8.18 -10.66
N HIS A 78 -0.01 -8.78 -9.60
CA HIS A 78 0.22 -10.22 -9.58
C HIS A 78 -1.01 -10.97 -9.04
N LYS A 79 -0.96 -12.31 -9.06
CA LYS A 79 -2.05 -13.19 -8.62
C LYS A 79 -2.67 -12.79 -7.28
N GLY A 80 -1.86 -12.36 -6.30
CA GLY A 80 -2.34 -11.94 -4.98
C GLY A 80 -3.33 -10.78 -5.03
N HIS A 81 -3.09 -9.75 -5.87
CA HIS A 81 -4.04 -8.65 -6.04
C HIS A 81 -5.38 -9.10 -6.60
N PHE A 82 -5.37 -9.99 -7.61
CA PHE A 82 -6.60 -10.53 -8.20
C PHE A 82 -7.38 -11.40 -7.22
N LEU A 83 -6.69 -12.18 -6.38
CA LEU A 83 -7.34 -12.97 -5.33
C LEU A 83 -8.03 -12.06 -4.31
N LEU A 84 -7.40 -10.97 -3.89
CA LEU A 84 -8.01 -10.02 -2.95
C LEU A 84 -9.23 -9.33 -3.58
N ALA A 85 -9.18 -8.94 -4.84
CA ALA A 85 -10.33 -8.37 -5.54
C ALA A 85 -11.48 -9.38 -5.66
N GLU A 86 -11.18 -10.66 -5.88
CA GLU A 86 -12.19 -11.72 -5.90
C GLU A 86 -12.79 -11.97 -4.50
N TRP A 87 -11.98 -11.92 -3.44
CA TRP A 87 -12.47 -12.03 -2.05
C TRP A 87 -13.38 -10.87 -1.67
N GLU A 88 -13.08 -9.66 -2.15
CA GLU A 88 -13.95 -8.49 -1.97
C GLU A 88 -15.33 -8.72 -2.62
N LYS A 89 -15.37 -9.19 -3.88
CA LYS A 89 -16.61 -9.53 -4.59
C LYS A 89 -17.43 -10.62 -3.89
N ARG A 90 -16.76 -11.56 -3.22
CA ARG A 90 -17.39 -12.64 -2.45
C ARG A 90 -17.78 -12.21 -1.03
N GLY A 91 -17.55 -10.96 -0.65
CA GLY A 91 -17.80 -10.45 0.69
C GLY A 91 -16.86 -11.00 1.78
N LEU A 92 -15.75 -11.65 1.40
CA LEU A 92 -14.78 -12.19 2.35
C LEU A 92 -13.90 -11.12 2.98
N ILE A 93 -13.62 -10.03 2.24
CA ILE A 93 -12.99 -8.83 2.75
C ILE A 93 -13.87 -7.63 2.44
N SER A 94 -13.85 -6.65 3.32
CA SER A 94 -14.71 -5.46 3.24
C SER A 94 -13.94 -4.20 2.84
N PHE A 95 -12.63 -4.15 3.08
CA PHE A 95 -11.85 -2.93 2.89
C PHE A 95 -10.35 -3.20 2.83
N ILE A 96 -9.63 -2.37 2.05
CA ILE A 96 -8.18 -2.39 1.94
C ILE A 96 -7.62 -0.99 2.28
N ALA A 97 -6.84 -0.87 3.35
CA ALA A 97 -5.97 0.26 3.59
C ALA A 97 -4.58 -0.03 3.00
N THR A 98 -4.10 0.78 2.08
CA THR A 98 -2.80 0.51 1.45
C THR A 98 -1.80 1.65 1.65
N GLN A 99 -0.55 1.30 1.95
CA GLN A 99 0.60 2.20 1.92
C GLN A 99 1.18 2.32 0.51
N ASN A 100 0.77 1.43 -0.41
CA ASN A 100 1.27 1.41 -1.76
C ASN A 100 0.71 2.58 -2.58
N VAL A 101 1.52 3.04 -3.52
CA VAL A 101 1.20 4.17 -4.39
C VAL A 101 1.01 3.75 -5.86
N ASP A 102 0.97 2.42 -6.13
CA ASP A 102 0.98 1.80 -7.44
C ASP A 102 -0.39 1.62 -8.09
N GLN A 103 -1.47 1.69 -7.30
CA GLN A 103 -2.86 1.43 -7.70
C GLN A 103 -3.14 -0.01 -8.17
N PHE A 104 -2.33 -0.99 -7.77
CA PHE A 104 -2.50 -2.37 -8.22
C PHE A 104 -3.73 -3.06 -7.63
N HIS A 105 -4.18 -2.69 -6.44
CA HIS A 105 -5.45 -3.18 -5.90
C HIS A 105 -6.62 -2.77 -6.80
N GLN A 106 -6.69 -1.48 -7.18
CA GLN A 106 -7.73 -0.96 -8.06
C GLN A 106 -7.60 -1.56 -9.47
N ALA A 107 -6.39 -1.68 -10.02
CA ALA A 107 -6.14 -2.29 -11.31
C ALA A 107 -6.53 -3.77 -11.36
N ALA A 108 -6.46 -4.49 -10.24
CA ALA A 108 -6.94 -5.87 -10.12
C ALA A 108 -8.45 -5.99 -9.92
N GLY A 109 -9.15 -4.87 -9.66
CA GLY A 109 -10.61 -4.82 -9.53
C GLY A 109 -11.14 -4.59 -8.12
N SER A 110 -10.28 -4.30 -7.12
CA SER A 110 -10.74 -3.88 -5.80
C SER A 110 -11.32 -2.46 -5.85
N THR A 111 -12.43 -2.23 -5.15
CA THR A 111 -13.16 -0.95 -5.14
C THR A 111 -13.08 -0.23 -3.80
N GLU A 112 -13.06 -0.97 -2.70
CA GLU A 112 -13.03 -0.44 -1.33
C GLU A 112 -11.59 -0.25 -0.84
N VAL A 113 -10.85 0.71 -1.45
CA VAL A 113 -9.42 0.94 -1.20
C VAL A 113 -9.17 2.35 -0.69
N ALA A 114 -8.42 2.50 0.41
CA ALA A 114 -7.88 3.78 0.88
C ALA A 114 -6.36 3.85 0.67
N GLU A 115 -5.90 4.83 -0.10
CA GLU A 115 -4.50 5.09 -0.40
C GLU A 115 -3.88 6.00 0.69
N LEU A 116 -3.30 5.41 1.73
CA LEU A 116 -2.75 6.15 2.88
C LEU A 116 -1.56 7.06 2.51
N HIS A 117 -0.82 6.71 1.47
CA HIS A 117 0.31 7.49 0.99
C HIS A 117 0.07 8.12 -0.39
N GLY A 118 -1.21 8.23 -0.80
CA GLY A 118 -1.60 8.74 -2.10
C GLY A 118 -1.24 7.79 -3.24
N ASN A 119 -1.08 8.33 -4.47
CA ASN A 119 -0.70 7.53 -5.62
C ASN A 119 0.32 8.25 -6.52
N ILE A 120 1.11 7.46 -7.26
CA ILE A 120 2.19 7.97 -8.11
C ILE A 120 1.73 8.25 -9.56
N LEU A 121 0.52 7.78 -9.94
CA LEU A 121 0.02 7.84 -11.31
C LEU A 121 -0.76 9.11 -11.64
N THR A 122 -0.94 9.98 -10.64
CA THR A 122 -1.52 11.32 -10.83
C THR A 122 -0.54 12.37 -10.32
N ALA A 123 -0.69 13.61 -10.79
CA ALA A 123 0.17 14.71 -10.41
C ALA A 123 -0.63 15.95 -9.99
N ARG A 124 0.02 16.86 -9.30
CA ARG A 124 -0.51 18.19 -8.96
C ARG A 124 0.58 19.26 -9.01
N CYS A 125 0.16 20.49 -9.09
CA CYS A 125 1.06 21.61 -8.91
C CYS A 125 1.40 21.79 -7.42
N GLN A 126 2.68 21.96 -7.10
CA GLN A 126 3.13 22.23 -5.73
C GLN A 126 2.60 23.57 -5.18
N ASN A 127 2.43 24.59 -6.03
CA ASN A 127 2.04 25.93 -5.59
C ASN A 127 0.52 26.10 -5.49
N CYS A 128 -0.22 25.83 -6.59
CA CYS A 128 -1.65 26.10 -6.65
C CYS A 128 -2.53 24.86 -6.43
N GLN A 129 -1.92 23.70 -6.19
CA GLN A 129 -2.56 22.41 -5.91
C GLN A 129 -3.49 21.88 -7.03
N LYS A 130 -3.59 22.58 -8.16
CA LYS A 130 -4.42 22.11 -9.28
C LYS A 130 -3.92 20.80 -9.84
N PRO A 131 -4.84 19.88 -10.23
CA PRO A 131 -4.48 18.55 -10.75
C PRO A 131 -3.79 18.65 -12.11
N HIS A 132 -2.89 17.73 -12.33
CA HIS A 132 -2.15 17.49 -13.57
C HIS A 132 -2.03 16.00 -13.85
N THR A 133 -1.65 15.63 -15.08
CA THR A 133 -1.43 14.23 -15.43
C THR A 133 0.00 13.79 -15.14
N LYS A 134 0.22 12.47 -15.01
CA LYS A 134 1.57 11.91 -14.89
C LYS A 134 2.42 12.22 -16.13
N GLU A 135 1.83 12.26 -17.31
CA GLU A 135 2.50 12.58 -18.58
C GLU A 135 3.07 14.00 -18.56
N GLN A 136 2.32 14.98 -18.04
CA GLN A 136 2.82 16.35 -17.87
C GLN A 136 4.02 16.37 -16.90
N PHE A 137 3.97 15.61 -15.81
CA PHE A 137 5.11 15.48 -14.90
C PHE A 137 6.32 14.79 -15.57
N LEU A 138 6.09 13.69 -16.31
CA LEU A 138 7.13 12.96 -17.03
C LEU A 138 7.81 13.80 -18.12
N ASN A 139 7.05 14.70 -18.76
CA ASN A 139 7.55 15.59 -19.82
C ASN A 139 8.17 16.90 -19.28
N ASN A 140 8.45 16.98 -17.98
CA ASN A 140 9.01 18.17 -17.33
C ASN A 140 8.16 19.44 -17.53
N SER A 141 6.84 19.30 -17.70
CA SER A 141 5.93 20.44 -17.83
C SER A 141 5.88 21.24 -16.54
N VAL A 142 5.65 22.52 -16.66
CA VAL A 142 5.28 23.37 -15.53
C VAL A 142 3.75 23.49 -15.44
N CYS A 143 3.26 23.94 -14.31
CA CYS A 143 1.83 24.17 -14.14
C CYS A 143 1.30 25.22 -15.13
N MET A 144 0.29 24.86 -15.92
CA MET A 144 -0.33 25.75 -16.91
C MET A 144 -1.08 26.94 -16.29
N TYR A 145 -1.35 26.90 -14.97
CA TYR A 145 -2.10 27.94 -14.26
C TYR A 145 -1.23 28.94 -13.52
N CYS A 146 -0.04 28.55 -13.06
CA CYS A 146 0.82 29.40 -12.24
C CYS A 146 2.31 29.20 -12.48
N SER A 147 2.69 28.42 -13.49
CA SER A 147 4.06 28.07 -13.85
C SER A 147 4.86 27.38 -12.72
N GLY A 148 4.18 26.90 -11.67
CA GLY A 148 4.81 26.21 -10.55
C GLY A 148 5.27 24.80 -10.93
N LYS A 149 6.13 24.22 -10.08
CA LYS A 149 6.65 22.85 -10.24
C LYS A 149 5.55 21.82 -10.06
N LEU A 150 5.56 20.75 -10.87
CA LEU A 150 4.66 19.63 -10.75
C LEU A 150 5.27 18.54 -9.85
N ARG A 151 4.42 17.76 -9.20
CA ARG A 151 4.81 16.59 -8.40
C ARG A 151 3.75 15.50 -8.49
N PRO A 152 4.10 14.20 -8.29
CA PRO A 152 3.10 13.16 -8.13
C PRO A 152 2.29 13.33 -6.82
N ASN A 153 1.09 12.76 -6.78
CA ASN A 153 0.17 12.82 -5.63
C ASN A 153 0.54 11.83 -4.50
N VAL A 154 1.82 11.62 -4.26
CA VAL A 154 2.31 10.82 -3.14
C VAL A 154 2.49 11.69 -1.89
N VAL A 155 2.36 11.08 -0.71
CA VAL A 155 2.71 11.70 0.56
C VAL A 155 4.23 11.65 0.73
N LEU A 156 4.84 12.80 0.97
CA LEU A 156 6.28 12.93 1.21
C LEU A 156 6.58 12.87 2.71
N PHE A 157 7.82 12.50 3.05
CA PHE A 157 8.31 12.69 4.41
C PHE A 157 8.19 14.16 4.81
N GLY A 158 7.53 14.41 5.97
CA GLY A 158 7.19 15.75 6.44
C GLY A 158 5.78 16.24 6.06
N GLU A 159 4.99 15.45 5.31
CA GLU A 159 3.59 15.76 5.03
C GLU A 159 2.64 14.95 5.91
N SER A 160 1.46 15.50 6.15
CA SER A 160 0.34 14.78 6.76
C SER A 160 -0.26 13.79 5.77
N LEU A 161 -0.77 12.67 6.30
CA LEU A 161 -1.52 11.70 5.50
C LEU A 161 -2.86 12.30 5.03
N PRO A 162 -3.43 11.80 3.90
CA PRO A 162 -4.75 12.18 3.45
C PRO A 162 -5.80 11.90 4.55
N GLN A 163 -6.41 12.94 5.08
CA GLN A 163 -7.27 12.85 6.27
C GLN A 163 -8.46 11.90 6.08
N GLU A 164 -9.08 11.93 4.90
CA GLU A 164 -10.20 11.05 4.58
C GLU A 164 -9.77 9.58 4.56
N ALA A 165 -8.69 9.25 3.84
CA ALA A 165 -8.14 7.90 3.77
C ALA A 165 -7.72 7.38 5.16
N TRP A 166 -7.08 8.24 5.96
CA TRP A 166 -6.68 7.92 7.32
C TRP A 166 -7.88 7.63 8.23
N ASN A 167 -8.86 8.54 8.27
CA ASN A 167 -10.05 8.38 9.12
C ASN A 167 -10.83 7.12 8.75
N ARG A 168 -10.98 6.86 7.44
CA ARG A 168 -11.63 5.66 6.95
C ARG A 168 -10.87 4.41 7.38
N ALA A 169 -9.57 4.33 7.14
CA ALA A 169 -8.75 3.18 7.53
C ALA A 169 -8.80 2.92 9.04
N LEU A 170 -8.73 3.98 9.85
CA LEU A 170 -8.83 3.88 11.31
C LEU A 170 -10.19 3.30 11.74
N ASN A 171 -11.29 3.83 11.18
CA ASN A 171 -12.64 3.37 11.49
C ASN A 171 -12.84 1.90 11.10
N GLU A 172 -12.44 1.52 9.88
CA GLU A 172 -12.60 0.16 9.39
C GLU A 172 -11.77 -0.84 10.21
N ILE A 173 -10.50 -0.51 10.53
CA ILE A 173 -9.63 -1.36 11.35
C ILE A 173 -10.14 -1.51 12.79
N GLN A 174 -10.65 -0.43 13.41
CA GLN A 174 -11.18 -0.48 14.77
C GLN A 174 -12.44 -1.33 14.91
N ASN A 175 -13.21 -1.48 13.85
CA ASN A 175 -14.47 -2.22 13.85
C ASN A 175 -14.39 -3.59 13.17
N ALA A 176 -13.23 -3.96 12.63
CA ALA A 176 -13.02 -5.25 11.98
C ALA A 176 -12.97 -6.41 12.98
N ASP A 177 -13.58 -7.54 12.61
CA ASP A 177 -13.43 -8.82 13.33
C ASP A 177 -12.08 -9.47 13.05
N VAL A 178 -11.53 -9.23 11.83
CA VAL A 178 -10.22 -9.70 11.41
C VAL A 178 -9.48 -8.60 10.68
N VAL A 179 -8.24 -8.31 11.08
CA VAL A 179 -7.32 -7.42 10.37
C VAL A 179 -6.14 -8.24 9.87
N ILE A 180 -5.87 -8.20 8.57
CA ILE A 180 -4.74 -8.89 7.96
C ILE A 180 -3.73 -7.86 7.46
N VAL A 181 -2.54 -7.87 8.03
CA VAL A 181 -1.42 -7.00 7.66
C VAL A 181 -0.52 -7.75 6.69
N ILE A 182 -0.31 -7.21 5.48
CA ILE A 182 0.37 -7.91 4.39
C ILE A 182 1.54 -7.07 3.85
N GLY A 183 2.74 -7.64 3.83
CA GLY A 183 3.89 -7.09 3.11
C GLY A 183 4.34 -5.70 3.58
N THR A 184 4.32 -5.43 4.87
CA THR A 184 4.82 -4.19 5.45
C THR A 184 5.71 -4.48 6.66
N SER A 185 6.81 -3.75 6.80
CA SER A 185 7.68 -3.83 7.98
C SER A 185 7.10 -3.11 9.21
N LEU A 186 5.99 -2.37 9.07
CA LEU A 186 5.38 -1.57 10.13
C LEU A 186 6.35 -0.55 10.77
N GLU A 187 7.25 0.03 10.00
CA GLU A 187 8.22 1.03 10.49
C GLU A 187 7.78 2.49 10.25
N VAL A 188 6.79 2.72 9.37
CA VAL A 188 6.38 4.07 8.98
C VAL A 188 5.27 4.60 9.90
N TYR A 189 5.60 5.60 10.70
CA TYR A 189 4.61 6.33 11.50
C TYR A 189 3.80 7.29 10.63
N PRO A 190 2.47 7.46 10.86
CA PRO A 190 1.67 6.85 11.92
C PRO A 190 1.02 5.52 11.51
N VAL A 191 1.17 5.04 10.28
CA VAL A 191 0.48 3.85 9.76
C VAL A 191 0.81 2.58 10.56
N ASN A 192 2.02 2.48 11.11
CA ASN A 192 2.43 1.38 11.98
C ASN A 192 1.59 1.25 13.27
N GLN A 193 0.83 2.29 13.65
CA GLN A 193 -0.05 2.24 14.82
C GLN A 193 -1.43 1.64 14.50
N LEU A 194 -1.84 1.61 13.22
CA LEU A 194 -3.17 1.14 12.83
C LEU A 194 -3.47 -0.30 13.29
N PRO A 195 -2.56 -1.29 13.14
CA PRO A 195 -2.84 -2.65 13.60
C PRO A 195 -3.15 -2.72 15.09
N MET A 196 -2.49 -1.90 15.92
CA MET A 196 -2.69 -1.87 17.36
C MET A 196 -4.04 -1.28 17.78
N MET A 197 -4.75 -0.64 16.86
CA MET A 197 -6.12 -0.13 17.07
C MET A 197 -7.21 -1.18 16.81
N ALA A 198 -6.84 -2.33 16.21
CA ALA A 198 -7.77 -3.43 15.97
C ALA A 198 -8.28 -4.03 17.28
N LYS A 199 -9.58 -4.35 17.33
CA LYS A 199 -10.21 -5.05 18.46
C LYS A 199 -10.40 -6.54 18.17
N GLY A 200 -10.40 -6.90 16.89
CA GLY A 200 -10.58 -8.27 16.40
C GLY A 200 -9.25 -9.04 16.29
N LYS A 201 -9.29 -10.13 15.56
CA LYS A 201 -8.12 -10.97 15.30
C LYS A 201 -7.12 -10.25 14.41
N LEU A 202 -5.86 -10.29 14.76
CA LEU A 202 -4.77 -9.63 14.05
C LEU A 202 -3.83 -10.65 13.41
N VAL A 203 -3.72 -10.62 12.08
CA VAL A 203 -2.90 -11.55 11.28
C VAL A 203 -1.78 -10.78 10.59
N TYR A 204 -0.58 -11.34 10.56
CA TYR A 204 0.56 -10.81 9.82
C TYR A 204 1.02 -11.78 8.75
N ILE A 205 1.18 -11.29 7.52
CA ILE A 205 1.68 -12.05 6.36
C ILE A 205 2.88 -11.29 5.79
N ASN A 206 4.05 -11.89 5.82
CA ASN A 206 5.25 -11.29 5.24
C ASN A 206 6.28 -12.37 4.86
N LEU A 207 7.22 -11.99 3.98
CA LEU A 207 8.34 -12.84 3.60
C LEU A 207 9.39 -12.97 4.73
N ASP A 208 9.57 -11.89 5.52
CA ASP A 208 10.46 -11.84 6.67
C ASP A 208 9.63 -11.45 7.91
N VAL A 209 9.69 -12.29 8.92
CA VAL A 209 8.93 -12.15 10.18
C VAL A 209 9.84 -12.04 11.41
N GLU A 210 11.17 -12.00 11.26
CA GLU A 210 12.14 -12.03 12.37
C GLU A 210 11.98 -10.83 13.33
N ASN A 211 11.60 -9.68 12.82
CA ASN A 211 11.46 -8.44 13.60
C ASN A 211 10.04 -8.18 14.13
N ILE A 212 9.11 -9.11 13.95
CA ILE A 212 7.75 -8.98 14.47
C ILE A 212 7.70 -9.39 15.94
N THR A 213 7.66 -8.41 16.80
CA THR A 213 7.85 -8.64 18.23
C THR A 213 6.59 -8.83 18.95
N HIS A 214 5.44 -8.73 18.80
CA HIS A 214 4.25 -9.03 19.64
C HIS A 214 2.93 -8.43 19.06
N GLY A 215 1.84 -9.03 19.42
CA GLY A 215 0.49 -8.50 19.21
C GLY A 215 -0.30 -9.14 18.07
N PHE A 216 0.29 -10.09 17.30
CA PHE A 216 -0.43 -10.82 16.25
C PHE A 216 -0.97 -12.16 16.76
N ASP A 217 -2.26 -12.44 16.49
CA ASP A 217 -2.87 -13.75 16.76
C ASP A 217 -2.35 -14.84 15.83
N ALA A 218 -1.96 -14.48 14.61
CA ALA A 218 -1.30 -15.37 13.66
C ALA A 218 -0.22 -14.65 12.86
N VAL A 219 0.89 -15.34 12.62
CA VAL A 219 1.98 -14.90 11.76
C VAL A 219 2.18 -15.98 10.70
N LEU A 220 2.11 -15.61 9.43
CA LEU A 220 2.28 -16.48 8.28
C LEU A 220 3.48 -15.99 7.47
N GLU A 221 4.56 -16.78 7.48
CA GLU A 221 5.79 -16.48 6.76
C GLU A 221 5.74 -17.06 5.34
N GLY A 222 6.02 -16.23 4.35
CA GLY A 222 6.08 -16.65 2.96
C GLY A 222 5.80 -15.52 1.98
N THR A 223 5.90 -15.82 0.67
CA THR A 223 5.51 -14.87 -0.36
C THR A 223 4.00 -14.67 -0.34
N VAL A 224 3.58 -13.45 -0.66
CA VAL A 224 2.16 -13.06 -0.60
C VAL A 224 1.32 -13.93 -1.54
N GLY A 225 1.79 -14.15 -2.77
CA GLY A 225 1.07 -14.95 -3.75
C GLY A 225 0.88 -16.40 -3.34
N ASN A 226 1.87 -17.01 -2.64
CA ASN A 226 1.76 -18.38 -2.14
C ASN A 226 0.77 -18.46 -0.97
N ILE A 227 0.91 -17.58 0.04
CA ILE A 227 0.02 -17.60 1.22
C ILE A 227 -1.43 -17.33 0.81
N LEU A 228 -1.68 -16.28 0.02
CA LEU A 228 -3.03 -15.98 -0.46
C LEU A 228 -3.58 -17.08 -1.36
N GLY A 229 -2.74 -17.72 -2.17
CA GLY A 229 -3.14 -18.85 -3.01
C GLY A 229 -3.58 -20.06 -2.18
N GLU A 230 -2.84 -20.41 -1.12
CA GLU A 230 -3.23 -21.51 -0.22
C GLU A 230 -4.49 -21.18 0.58
N MET A 231 -4.65 -19.93 1.02
CA MET A 231 -5.89 -19.48 1.68
C MET A 231 -7.08 -19.56 0.72
N ASP A 232 -6.93 -19.14 -0.53
CA ASP A 232 -8.01 -19.16 -1.53
C ASP A 232 -8.48 -20.60 -1.82
N GLU A 233 -7.56 -21.57 -1.94
CA GLU A 233 -7.95 -22.97 -2.11
C GLU A 233 -8.89 -23.46 -1.01
N ARG A 234 -8.71 -22.99 0.23
CA ARG A 234 -9.54 -23.34 1.39
C ARG A 234 -10.81 -22.50 1.52
N LEU A 235 -10.85 -21.34 0.83
CA LEU A 235 -12.00 -20.44 0.74
C LEU A 235 -12.89 -20.74 -0.48
N LYS A 236 -12.48 -21.66 -1.38
CA LYS A 236 -13.26 -22.01 -2.58
C LYS A 236 -14.71 -22.39 -2.22
N GLY A 237 -15.65 -21.82 -2.98
CA GLY A 237 -17.07 -22.06 -2.80
C GLY A 237 -17.71 -21.39 -1.59
N PHE A 238 -16.95 -20.66 -0.75
CA PHE A 238 -17.53 -19.90 0.35
C PHE A 238 -17.82 -18.45 -0.09
N MET A 239 -19.05 -18.00 0.15
CA MET A 239 -19.52 -16.61 -0.06
C MET A 239 -20.22 -16.15 1.22
N LYS A 240 -20.15 -14.87 1.52
CA LYS A 240 -20.90 -14.21 2.60
C LYS A 240 -22.13 -13.51 2.07
#